data_f7742f180e24a8d15a3111716bbd0e3f
#
_entry.id   f7742f180e24a8d15a3111716bbd0e3f
#
_cell.length_a   1.000
_cell.length_b   1.000
_cell.length_c   1.000
_cell.angle_alpha   90.00
_cell.angle_beta   90.00
_cell.angle_gamma   90.00
#
_symmetry.space_group_name_H-M   'P 1'
#
loop_
_entity.id
_entity.type
_entity.pdbx_description
1 polymer ?
#
loop_
_entity_poly.entity_id
_entity_poly.type
_entity_poly.pdbx_seq_one_letter_code
_entity_poly.pdbx_strand_id
1 'polypeptide(L)'
;MRILICGAGTTGKHVAKVLGEVHDVTVIDRLEERRIQGHPFVVGDAADPAVLLEAGAREADALVATTADDPTNLVIALLAKHRFGVRSTVARMNDPAHRWLFTPAAGVDAVVSAAELVARLVQEEVTASDLVTLLELRGGGVAVTETTIPPGAAVAGTEVSALGLPDGVAVTAVVRQDEVLLPERAGALRAGDIVVALCEPGREHVLHDRLTGS
;
A
#
# COMPACT_ATOMS: atom_id res chain seq x y z
N MET A 1 -14.00 -10.27 11.65
CA MET A 1 -13.30 -9.27 12.49
C MET A 1 -14.25 -8.12 12.77
N ARG A 2 -14.12 -7.48 13.94
CA ARG A 2 -14.84 -6.24 14.26
C ARG A 2 -13.96 -5.05 13.88
N ILE A 3 -14.45 -4.18 13.01
CA ILE A 3 -13.69 -3.07 12.47
C ILE A 3 -14.44 -1.76 12.72
N LEU A 4 -13.75 -0.78 13.29
CA LEU A 4 -14.28 0.59 13.43
C LEU A 4 -13.75 1.45 12.28
N ILE A 5 -14.65 2.22 11.67
CA ILE A 5 -14.30 3.20 10.63
C ILE A 5 -14.68 4.58 11.14
N CYS A 6 -13.67 5.43 11.35
CA CYS A 6 -13.84 6.79 11.84
C CYS A 6 -13.78 7.78 10.68
N GLY A 7 -14.92 8.38 10.38
CA GLY A 7 -15.14 9.25 9.24
C GLY A 7 -15.94 8.58 8.11
N ALA A 8 -17.17 9.04 7.88
CA ALA A 8 -18.06 8.57 6.81
C ALA A 8 -18.09 9.51 5.59
N GLY A 9 -16.95 10.10 5.27
CA GLY A 9 -16.73 10.79 4.00
C GLY A 9 -16.66 9.82 2.82
N THR A 10 -16.30 10.28 1.63
CA THR A 10 -16.22 9.46 0.41
C THR A 10 -15.36 8.21 0.62
N THR A 11 -14.15 8.37 1.19
CA THR A 11 -13.24 7.24 1.45
C THR A 11 -13.82 6.28 2.48
N GLY A 12 -14.28 6.79 3.64
CA GLY A 12 -14.81 5.95 4.71
C GLY A 12 -16.04 5.16 4.30
N LYS A 13 -16.95 5.77 3.52
CA LYS A 13 -18.12 5.07 2.95
C LYS A 13 -17.70 3.90 2.04
N HIS A 14 -16.71 4.13 1.18
CA HIS A 14 -16.24 3.08 0.28
C HIS A 14 -15.55 1.95 1.05
N VAL A 15 -14.67 2.29 2.00
CA VAL A 15 -14.01 1.32 2.88
C VAL A 15 -15.02 0.51 3.68
N ALA A 16 -16.05 1.17 4.25
CA ALA A 16 -17.11 0.48 4.99
C ALA A 16 -17.87 -0.53 4.12
N LYS A 17 -18.20 -0.15 2.90
CA LYS A 17 -18.87 -1.03 1.94
C LYS A 17 -18.03 -2.26 1.62
N VAL A 18 -16.75 -2.07 1.27
CA VAL A 18 -15.85 -3.17 0.86
C VAL A 18 -15.57 -4.12 2.04
N LEU A 19 -15.24 -3.57 3.21
CA LEU A 19 -14.93 -4.40 4.38
C LEU A 19 -16.18 -5.05 4.98
N GLY A 20 -17.34 -4.39 4.85
CA GLY A 20 -18.61 -4.90 5.35
C GLY A 20 -19.14 -6.14 4.64
N GLU A 21 -18.60 -6.49 3.47
CA GLU A 21 -18.96 -7.73 2.76
C GLU A 21 -18.49 -9.00 3.51
N VAL A 22 -17.40 -8.87 4.31
CA VAL A 22 -16.76 -10.02 4.98
C VAL A 22 -16.46 -9.79 6.46
N HIS A 23 -16.76 -8.59 6.99
CA HIS A 23 -16.45 -8.20 8.37
C HIS A 23 -17.58 -7.44 9.02
N ASP A 24 -17.61 -7.43 10.36
CA ASP A 24 -18.53 -6.61 11.15
C ASP A 24 -17.98 -5.18 11.24
N VAL A 25 -18.59 -4.25 10.52
CA VAL A 25 -18.13 -2.86 10.44
C VAL A 25 -19.08 -1.95 11.21
N THR A 26 -18.54 -1.15 12.14
CA THR A 26 -19.22 -0.03 12.78
C THR A 26 -18.60 1.28 12.30
N VAL A 27 -19.42 2.25 11.95
CA VAL A 27 -18.99 3.54 11.42
C VAL A 27 -19.25 4.65 12.41
N ILE A 28 -18.32 5.59 12.54
CA ILE A 28 -18.42 6.78 13.39
C ILE A 28 -18.27 8.01 12.52
N ASP A 29 -19.22 8.95 12.61
CA ASP A 29 -19.08 10.30 12.01
C ASP A 29 -19.84 11.32 12.86
N ARG A 30 -19.43 12.58 12.79
CA ARG A 30 -20.09 13.69 13.46
C ARG A 30 -21.47 14.01 12.87
N LEU A 31 -21.70 13.65 11.60
CA LEU A 31 -22.85 14.03 10.81
C LEU A 31 -23.77 12.83 10.61
N GLU A 32 -24.97 12.87 11.21
CA GLU A 32 -26.00 11.82 11.11
C GLU A 32 -26.39 11.54 9.64
N GLU A 33 -26.43 12.56 8.79
CA GLU A 33 -26.76 12.43 7.37
C GLU A 33 -25.76 11.61 6.57
N ARG A 34 -24.59 11.30 7.15
CA ARG A 34 -23.57 10.43 6.55
C ARG A 34 -23.76 8.96 6.88
N ARG A 35 -24.81 8.61 7.60
CA ARG A 35 -25.15 7.22 7.95
C ARG A 35 -25.11 6.32 6.72
N ILE A 36 -24.53 5.15 6.89
CA ILE A 36 -24.39 4.14 5.83
C ILE A 36 -25.40 3.03 6.13
N GLN A 37 -26.29 2.76 5.19
CA GLN A 37 -27.25 1.67 5.34
C GLN A 37 -26.54 0.32 5.46
N GLY A 38 -27.07 -0.52 6.35
CA GLY A 38 -26.53 -1.87 6.57
C GLY A 38 -25.38 -1.94 7.57
N HIS A 39 -24.92 -0.81 8.12
CA HIS A 39 -23.86 -0.79 9.15
C HIS A 39 -24.32 -0.09 10.42
N PRO A 40 -23.97 -0.60 11.62
CA PRO A 40 -24.04 0.14 12.85
C PRO A 40 -23.33 1.51 12.70
N PHE A 41 -23.96 2.55 13.24
CA PHE A 41 -23.47 3.91 13.09
C PHE A 41 -23.58 4.68 14.40
N VAL A 42 -22.47 5.24 14.85
CA VAL A 42 -22.38 6.08 16.05
C VAL A 42 -22.16 7.52 15.61
N VAL A 43 -23.02 8.42 16.08
CA VAL A 43 -22.91 9.85 15.80
C VAL A 43 -22.05 10.50 16.87
N GLY A 44 -20.91 11.06 16.47
CA GLY A 44 -20.02 11.73 17.41
C GLY A 44 -18.63 12.01 16.84
N ASP A 45 -17.84 12.66 17.67
CA ASP A 45 -16.42 12.89 17.36
C ASP A 45 -15.60 11.64 17.71
N ALA A 46 -15.04 10.98 16.72
CA ALA A 46 -14.20 9.82 16.95
C ALA A 46 -12.88 10.14 17.70
N ALA A 47 -12.49 11.40 17.82
CA ALA A 47 -11.41 11.81 18.72
C ALA A 47 -11.84 11.91 20.20
N ASP A 48 -13.13 11.73 20.50
CA ASP A 48 -13.62 11.59 21.87
C ASP A 48 -13.55 10.12 22.31
N PRO A 49 -12.82 9.81 23.40
CA PRO A 49 -12.75 8.45 23.93
C PRO A 49 -14.10 7.85 24.31
N ALA A 50 -15.09 8.66 24.70
CA ALA A 50 -16.43 8.17 25.05
C ALA A 50 -17.17 7.66 23.81
N VAL A 51 -17.05 8.35 22.67
CA VAL A 51 -17.63 7.94 21.39
C VAL A 51 -16.97 6.67 20.87
N LEU A 52 -15.65 6.56 20.96
CA LEU A 52 -14.94 5.33 20.61
C LEU A 52 -15.39 4.15 21.48
N LEU A 53 -15.57 4.38 22.79
CA LEU A 53 -16.04 3.34 23.69
C LEU A 53 -17.47 2.89 23.34
N GLU A 54 -18.38 3.82 23.06
CA GLU A 54 -19.75 3.54 22.62
C GLU A 54 -19.77 2.72 21.33
N ALA A 55 -18.84 3.00 20.41
CA ALA A 55 -18.69 2.28 19.14
C ALA A 55 -18.08 0.88 19.31
N GLY A 56 -17.64 0.49 20.49
CA GLY A 56 -17.07 -0.82 20.79
C GLY A 56 -15.56 -0.91 20.54
N ALA A 57 -14.80 0.17 20.79
CA ALA A 57 -13.36 0.18 20.54
C ALA A 57 -12.57 -0.86 21.35
N ARG A 58 -13.06 -1.31 22.49
CA ARG A 58 -12.41 -2.36 23.30
C ARG A 58 -12.46 -3.75 22.68
N GLU A 59 -13.50 -4.00 21.90
CA GLU A 59 -13.75 -5.27 21.22
C GLU A 59 -13.33 -5.25 19.76
N ALA A 60 -12.81 -4.11 19.26
CA ALA A 60 -12.42 -3.94 17.88
C ALA A 60 -11.06 -4.63 17.60
N ASP A 61 -11.02 -5.42 16.54
CA ASP A 61 -9.78 -6.03 16.02
C ASP A 61 -8.95 -5.00 15.23
N ALA A 62 -9.63 -4.08 14.54
CA ALA A 62 -8.99 -3.04 13.75
C ALA A 62 -9.77 -1.72 13.80
N LEU A 63 -9.05 -0.62 13.60
CA LEU A 63 -9.63 0.70 13.45
C LEU A 63 -9.01 1.42 12.25
N VAL A 64 -9.87 2.08 11.46
CA VAL A 64 -9.47 2.85 10.27
C VAL A 64 -9.90 4.31 10.46
N ALA A 65 -8.95 5.22 10.62
CA ALA A 65 -9.20 6.66 10.70
C ALA A 65 -9.13 7.28 9.30
N THR A 66 -10.28 7.78 8.81
CA THR A 66 -10.44 8.28 7.42
C THR A 66 -11.05 9.67 7.37
N THR A 67 -10.89 10.47 8.41
CA THR A 67 -11.37 11.85 8.41
C THR A 67 -10.58 12.73 7.43
N ALA A 68 -11.06 13.94 7.18
CA ALA A 68 -10.38 14.89 6.33
C ALA A 68 -9.23 15.65 7.04
N ASP A 69 -9.00 15.37 8.32
CA ASP A 69 -8.07 16.13 9.16
C ASP A 69 -7.01 15.20 9.76
N ASP A 70 -5.74 15.45 9.43
CA ASP A 70 -4.62 14.59 9.86
C ASP A 70 -4.41 14.57 11.38
N PRO A 71 -4.45 15.71 12.10
CA PRO A 71 -4.40 15.71 13.56
C PRO A 71 -5.50 14.85 14.20
N THR A 72 -6.72 14.93 13.68
CA THR A 72 -7.85 14.10 14.15
C THR A 72 -7.57 12.62 13.90
N ASN A 73 -7.06 12.24 12.71
CA ASN A 73 -6.71 10.84 12.40
C ASN A 73 -5.62 10.30 13.33
N LEU A 74 -4.63 11.11 13.67
CA LEU A 74 -3.58 10.76 14.63
C LEU A 74 -4.12 10.56 16.06
N VAL A 75 -4.99 11.46 16.53
CA VAL A 75 -5.61 11.33 17.87
C VAL A 75 -6.46 10.06 17.94
N ILE A 76 -7.25 9.78 16.92
CA ILE A 76 -8.07 8.57 16.83
C ILE A 76 -7.19 7.31 16.90
N ALA A 77 -6.12 7.24 16.10
CA ALA A 77 -5.19 6.10 16.07
C ALA A 77 -4.48 5.92 17.42
N LEU A 78 -4.02 7.01 18.03
CA LEU A 78 -3.37 7.01 19.34
C LEU A 78 -4.31 6.48 20.44
N LEU A 79 -5.56 6.94 20.47
CA LEU A 79 -6.57 6.46 21.42
C LEU A 79 -6.88 4.98 21.17
N ALA A 80 -7.10 4.58 19.92
CA ALA A 80 -7.37 3.20 19.57
C ALA A 80 -6.25 2.26 20.04
N LYS A 81 -5.01 2.61 19.74
CA LYS A 81 -3.84 1.79 20.07
C LYS A 81 -3.55 1.74 21.56
N HIS A 82 -3.37 2.90 22.18
CA HIS A 82 -2.79 2.97 23.53
C HIS A 82 -3.85 2.98 24.64
N ARG A 83 -5.08 3.45 24.39
CA ARG A 83 -6.15 3.46 25.39
C ARG A 83 -7.05 2.24 25.32
N PHE A 84 -7.39 1.80 24.10
CA PHE A 84 -8.33 0.70 23.87
C PHE A 84 -7.66 -0.62 23.48
N GLY A 85 -6.38 -0.62 23.13
CA GLY A 85 -5.63 -1.84 22.81
C GLY A 85 -6.01 -2.45 21.46
N VAL A 86 -6.52 -1.65 20.51
CA VAL A 86 -6.86 -2.12 19.17
C VAL A 86 -5.60 -2.66 18.48
N ARG A 87 -5.70 -3.90 17.96
CA ARG A 87 -4.54 -4.61 17.43
C ARG A 87 -3.96 -3.99 16.18
N SER A 88 -4.83 -3.53 15.27
CA SER A 88 -4.42 -2.95 13.98
C SER A 88 -5.07 -1.59 13.79
N THR A 89 -4.26 -0.57 13.57
CA THR A 89 -4.69 0.80 13.34
C THR A 89 -4.18 1.29 11.99
N VAL A 90 -5.11 1.73 11.16
CA VAL A 90 -4.82 2.31 9.84
C VAL A 90 -5.26 3.77 9.86
N ALA A 91 -4.40 4.67 9.45
CA ALA A 91 -4.75 6.09 9.38
C ALA A 91 -4.54 6.67 7.99
N ARG A 92 -5.55 7.40 7.52
CA ARG A 92 -5.42 8.22 6.32
C ARG A 92 -4.59 9.44 6.63
N MET A 93 -3.60 9.69 5.80
CA MET A 93 -2.82 10.91 5.75
C MET A 93 -3.26 11.73 4.54
N ASN A 94 -3.69 12.97 4.77
CA ASN A 94 -4.16 13.87 3.72
C ASN A 94 -3.01 14.71 3.15
N ASP A 95 -2.09 15.17 4.01
CA ASP A 95 -0.91 15.91 3.60
C ASP A 95 0.37 15.07 3.77
N PRO A 96 1.09 14.75 2.68
CA PRO A 96 2.36 14.01 2.77
C PRO A 96 3.42 14.66 3.65
N ALA A 97 3.39 15.98 3.84
CA ALA A 97 4.30 16.70 4.75
C ALA A 97 4.16 16.25 6.21
N HIS A 98 3.03 15.66 6.58
CA HIS A 98 2.77 15.14 7.93
C HIS A 98 3.28 13.70 8.15
N ARG A 99 3.86 13.03 7.16
CA ARG A 99 4.27 11.63 7.23
C ARG A 99 5.10 11.30 8.49
N TRP A 100 5.96 12.16 8.90
CA TRP A 100 6.82 11.97 10.07
C TRP A 100 6.07 11.83 11.41
N LEU A 101 4.80 12.28 11.47
CA LEU A 101 3.91 12.12 12.63
C LEU A 101 3.23 10.74 12.65
N PHE A 102 3.00 10.12 11.50
CA PHE A 102 2.27 8.86 11.37
C PHE A 102 3.21 7.67 11.63
N THR A 103 3.51 7.43 12.90
CA THR A 103 4.45 6.40 13.34
C THR A 103 3.78 5.34 14.20
N PRO A 104 4.38 4.15 14.38
CA PRO A 104 3.91 3.16 15.35
C PRO A 104 3.82 3.71 16.78
N ALA A 105 4.73 4.62 17.19
CA ALA A 105 4.68 5.28 18.48
C ALA A 105 3.46 6.21 18.64
N ALA A 106 2.99 6.81 17.56
CA ALA A 106 1.73 7.56 17.51
C ALA A 106 0.49 6.66 17.38
N GLY A 107 0.65 5.33 17.46
CA GLY A 107 -0.43 4.37 17.37
C GLY A 107 -0.87 4.06 15.94
N VAL A 108 -0.05 4.34 14.93
CA VAL A 108 -0.37 4.07 13.52
C VAL A 108 0.43 2.89 13.01
N ASP A 109 -0.22 1.76 12.74
CA ASP A 109 0.43 0.58 12.17
C ASP A 109 0.58 0.66 10.65
N ALA A 110 -0.38 1.34 9.98
CA ALA A 110 -0.32 1.56 8.54
C ALA A 110 -0.86 2.96 8.17
N VAL A 111 -0.16 3.60 7.25
CA VAL A 111 -0.54 4.91 6.69
C VAL A 111 -1.04 4.74 5.27
N VAL A 112 -2.14 5.41 4.94
CA VAL A 112 -2.68 5.46 3.58
C VAL A 112 -2.79 6.91 3.14
N SER A 113 -2.05 7.30 2.11
CA SER A 113 -2.14 8.61 1.46
C SER A 113 -2.62 8.47 0.02
N ALA A 114 -3.80 8.99 -0.25
CA ALA A 114 -4.31 9.02 -1.62
C ALA A 114 -3.45 9.91 -2.54
N ALA A 115 -2.91 11.01 -2.01
CA ALA A 115 -2.04 11.92 -2.75
C ALA A 115 -0.74 11.22 -3.19
N GLU A 116 -0.09 10.50 -2.28
CA GLU A 116 1.13 9.74 -2.60
C GLU A 116 0.85 8.60 -3.58
N LEU A 117 -0.27 7.88 -3.39
CA LEU A 117 -0.65 6.80 -4.29
C LEU A 117 -0.91 7.31 -5.71
N VAL A 118 -1.67 8.40 -5.86
CA VAL A 118 -1.94 9.02 -7.16
C VAL A 118 -0.65 9.58 -7.78
N ALA A 119 0.18 10.27 -7.00
CA ALA A 119 1.46 10.79 -7.49
C ALA A 119 2.36 9.67 -8.02
N ARG A 120 2.43 8.54 -7.31
CA ARG A 120 3.18 7.37 -7.73
C ARG A 120 2.65 6.79 -9.04
N LEU A 121 1.33 6.55 -9.14
CA LEU A 121 0.72 6.02 -10.36
C LEU A 121 0.90 6.96 -11.57
N VAL A 122 0.77 8.28 -11.34
CA VAL A 122 1.04 9.27 -12.40
C VAL A 122 2.51 9.28 -12.80
N GLN A 123 3.41 9.17 -11.84
CA GLN A 123 4.85 9.10 -12.13
C GLN A 123 5.17 7.84 -12.94
N GLU A 124 4.65 6.69 -12.57
CA GLU A 124 4.79 5.42 -13.31
C GLU A 124 4.31 5.57 -14.76
N GLU A 125 3.15 6.19 -14.98
CA GLU A 125 2.56 6.38 -16.32
C GLU A 125 3.31 7.43 -17.16
N VAL A 126 3.71 8.55 -16.52
CA VAL A 126 4.33 9.69 -17.24
C VAL A 126 5.82 9.44 -17.54
N THR A 127 6.54 8.74 -16.66
CA THR A 127 7.97 8.53 -16.87
C THR A 127 8.27 7.53 -17.97
N ALA A 128 7.26 6.77 -18.47
CA ALA A 128 7.46 5.74 -19.49
C ALA A 128 8.77 4.94 -19.25
N SER A 129 9.19 4.83 -18.00
CA SER A 129 10.34 4.03 -17.64
C SER A 129 9.91 2.58 -17.72
N ASP A 130 10.64 1.79 -18.46
CA ASP A 130 10.45 0.34 -18.55
C ASP A 130 10.60 -0.37 -17.18
N LEU A 131 10.83 0.41 -16.11
CA LEU A 131 10.94 -0.05 -14.72
C LEU A 131 9.69 0.35 -13.91
N VAL A 132 8.91 -0.62 -13.49
CA VAL A 132 7.74 -0.43 -12.60
C VAL A 132 8.00 -1.14 -11.27
N THR A 133 7.88 -0.40 -10.15
CA THR A 133 7.87 -1.01 -8.82
C THR A 133 6.45 -1.43 -8.48
N LEU A 134 6.18 -2.73 -8.54
CA LEU A 134 4.84 -3.29 -8.33
C LEU A 134 4.41 -3.25 -6.86
N LEU A 135 5.32 -3.53 -5.94
CA LEU A 135 5.03 -3.68 -4.52
C LEU A 135 6.28 -3.54 -3.66
N GLU A 136 6.15 -2.82 -2.54
CA GLU A 136 7.09 -2.91 -1.43
C GLU A 136 6.55 -3.87 -0.37
N LEU A 137 7.30 -4.92 -0.05
CA LEU A 137 6.88 -5.90 0.94
C LEU A 137 6.89 -5.30 2.35
N ARG A 138 5.89 -5.67 3.17
CA ARG A 138 5.80 -5.25 4.57
C ARG A 138 7.05 -5.64 5.33
N GLY A 139 7.77 -4.63 5.86
CA GLY A 139 9.07 -4.81 6.52
C GLY A 139 10.15 -3.93 5.90
N GLY A 140 9.87 -3.26 4.76
CA GLY A 140 10.72 -2.20 4.19
C GLY A 140 12.04 -2.69 3.58
N GLY A 141 12.21 -4.02 3.40
CA GLY A 141 13.49 -4.57 2.96
C GLY A 141 13.53 -5.10 1.53
N VAL A 142 12.39 -5.15 0.82
CA VAL A 142 12.35 -5.72 -0.54
C VAL A 142 11.26 -5.05 -1.36
N ALA A 143 11.60 -4.61 -2.56
CA ALA A 143 10.69 -4.18 -3.61
C ALA A 143 10.54 -5.27 -4.67
N VAL A 144 9.33 -5.43 -5.19
CA VAL A 144 9.06 -6.23 -6.40
C VAL A 144 9.01 -5.28 -7.57
N THR A 145 9.86 -5.51 -8.56
CA THR A 145 9.96 -4.66 -9.75
C THR A 145 9.74 -5.45 -11.02
N GLU A 146 9.26 -4.80 -12.05
CA GLU A 146 9.24 -5.33 -13.41
C GLU A 146 9.96 -4.39 -14.36
N THR A 147 10.63 -4.96 -15.37
CA THR A 147 11.30 -4.20 -16.42
C THR A 147 11.08 -4.91 -17.75
N THR A 148 10.59 -4.16 -18.72
CA THR A 148 10.45 -4.67 -20.09
C THR A 148 11.77 -4.51 -20.84
N ILE A 149 12.21 -5.56 -21.53
CA ILE A 149 13.43 -5.50 -22.38
C ILE A 149 13.10 -4.77 -23.68
N PRO A 150 13.68 -3.59 -23.93
CA PRO A 150 13.39 -2.84 -25.14
C PRO A 150 13.98 -3.50 -26.39
N PRO A 151 13.46 -3.19 -27.57
CA PRO A 151 14.08 -3.61 -28.83
C PRO A 151 15.51 -3.08 -28.95
N GLY A 152 16.45 -3.98 -29.25
CA GLY A 152 17.88 -3.62 -29.43
C GLY A 152 18.69 -3.59 -28.12
N ALA A 153 18.10 -3.95 -26.98
CA ALA A 153 18.83 -4.06 -25.71
C ALA A 153 20.01 -5.06 -25.86
N ALA A 154 21.18 -4.69 -25.31
CA ALA A 154 22.39 -5.51 -25.36
C ALA A 154 22.25 -6.86 -24.64
N VAL A 155 21.30 -6.95 -23.70
CA VAL A 155 21.00 -8.16 -22.93
C VAL A 155 20.16 -9.18 -23.71
N ALA A 156 19.59 -8.80 -24.85
CA ALA A 156 18.88 -9.75 -25.71
C ALA A 156 19.85 -10.82 -26.21
N GLY A 157 19.46 -12.09 -26.01
CA GLY A 157 20.33 -13.24 -26.31
C GLY A 157 21.14 -13.75 -25.11
N THR A 158 21.12 -13.07 -23.98
CA THR A 158 21.83 -13.46 -22.75
C THR A 158 20.87 -14.23 -21.81
N GLU A 159 21.36 -15.25 -21.14
CA GLU A 159 20.59 -15.93 -20.08
C GLU A 159 20.55 -15.11 -18.78
N VAL A 160 19.48 -15.28 -17.99
CA VAL A 160 19.33 -14.59 -16.70
C VAL A 160 20.53 -14.81 -15.79
N SER A 161 21.07 -16.03 -15.76
CA SER A 161 22.25 -16.44 -14.98
C SER A 161 23.52 -15.66 -15.35
N ALA A 162 23.60 -15.17 -16.58
CA ALA A 162 24.74 -14.45 -17.11
C ALA A 162 24.63 -12.91 -17.02
N LEU A 163 23.55 -12.39 -16.42
CA LEU A 163 23.34 -10.94 -16.28
C LEU A 163 24.35 -10.26 -15.35
N GLY A 164 25.00 -11.01 -14.45
CA GLY A 164 25.97 -10.45 -13.50
C GLY A 164 25.32 -9.43 -12.56
N LEU A 165 24.13 -9.73 -12.05
CA LEU A 165 23.42 -8.87 -11.10
C LEU A 165 24.14 -8.84 -9.76
N PRO A 166 24.19 -7.69 -9.07
CA PRO A 166 24.79 -7.60 -7.75
C PRO A 166 23.92 -8.24 -6.67
N ASP A 167 24.53 -8.46 -5.50
CA ASP A 167 23.78 -8.84 -4.29
C ASP A 167 22.64 -7.86 -4.04
N GLY A 168 21.50 -8.37 -3.53
CA GLY A 168 20.30 -7.57 -3.27
C GLY A 168 19.39 -7.36 -4.49
N VAL A 169 19.70 -7.98 -5.65
CA VAL A 169 18.84 -8.03 -6.83
C VAL A 169 18.69 -9.47 -7.31
N ALA A 170 17.45 -9.98 -7.33
CA ALA A 170 17.18 -11.36 -7.72
C ALA A 170 16.03 -11.42 -8.74
N VAL A 171 16.29 -11.90 -9.95
CA VAL A 171 15.22 -12.18 -10.92
C VAL A 171 14.42 -13.38 -10.46
N THR A 172 13.10 -13.22 -10.39
CA THR A 172 12.16 -14.26 -9.91
C THR A 172 11.36 -14.90 -11.03
N ALA A 173 11.07 -14.15 -12.07
CA ALA A 173 10.35 -14.66 -13.24
C ALA A 173 10.68 -13.84 -14.51
N VAL A 174 10.39 -14.44 -15.65
CA VAL A 174 10.36 -13.76 -16.96
C VAL A 174 8.98 -14.02 -17.55
N VAL A 175 8.26 -12.97 -17.92
CA VAL A 175 6.97 -13.09 -18.60
C VAL A 175 7.21 -12.88 -20.10
N ARG A 176 6.81 -13.86 -20.88
CA ARG A 176 6.94 -13.87 -22.34
C ARG A 176 5.62 -14.27 -22.97
N GLN A 177 5.00 -13.38 -23.76
CA GLN A 177 3.70 -13.67 -24.42
C GLN A 177 2.66 -14.21 -23.45
N ASP A 178 2.51 -13.56 -22.27
CA ASP A 178 1.60 -13.92 -21.17
C ASP A 178 1.93 -15.25 -20.46
N GLU A 179 3.05 -15.90 -20.79
CA GLU A 179 3.53 -17.08 -20.08
C GLU A 179 4.57 -16.71 -19.03
N VAL A 180 4.37 -17.20 -17.80
CA VAL A 180 5.34 -16.98 -16.69
C VAL A 180 6.38 -18.10 -16.71
N LEU A 181 7.63 -17.72 -16.92
CA LEU A 181 8.78 -18.61 -16.97
C LEU A 181 9.67 -18.41 -15.74
N LEU A 182 10.14 -19.49 -15.14
CA LEU A 182 11.21 -19.40 -14.17
C LEU A 182 12.52 -19.00 -14.87
N PRO A 183 13.44 -18.29 -14.19
CA PRO A 183 14.69 -17.81 -14.80
C PRO A 183 15.47 -18.90 -15.53
N GLU A 184 15.53 -20.11 -14.95
CA GLU A 184 16.27 -21.25 -15.53
C GLU A 184 15.59 -21.82 -16.77
N ARG A 185 14.28 -21.56 -16.96
CA ARG A 185 13.49 -22.05 -18.09
C ARG A 185 13.27 -21.00 -19.18
N ALA A 186 13.56 -19.74 -18.88
CA ALA A 186 13.39 -18.65 -19.84
C ALA A 186 14.37 -18.74 -21.00
N GLY A 187 15.54 -19.40 -20.78
CA GLY A 187 16.64 -19.43 -21.73
C GLY A 187 17.18 -18.02 -21.98
N ALA A 188 17.57 -17.75 -23.21
CA ALA A 188 18.03 -16.42 -23.61
C ALA A 188 16.87 -15.41 -23.57
N LEU A 189 17.12 -14.26 -22.95
CA LEU A 189 16.21 -13.13 -22.88
C LEU A 189 15.95 -12.54 -24.27
N ARG A 190 14.76 -11.98 -24.49
CA ARG A 190 14.33 -11.43 -25.77
C ARG A 190 13.73 -10.04 -25.59
N ALA A 191 13.80 -9.23 -26.63
CA ALA A 191 13.04 -7.99 -26.67
C ALA A 191 11.54 -8.27 -26.46
N GLY A 192 10.89 -7.48 -25.61
CA GLY A 192 9.52 -7.64 -25.20
C GLY A 192 9.30 -8.59 -24.02
N ASP A 193 10.35 -9.28 -23.53
CA ASP A 193 10.24 -10.00 -22.25
C ASP A 193 10.07 -9.01 -21.09
N ILE A 194 9.20 -9.33 -20.14
CA ILE A 194 9.08 -8.61 -18.88
C ILE A 194 9.84 -9.40 -17.81
N VAL A 195 10.86 -8.79 -17.24
CA VAL A 195 11.68 -9.40 -16.18
C VAL A 195 11.15 -8.93 -14.83
N VAL A 196 10.68 -9.86 -13.99
CA VAL A 196 10.21 -9.59 -12.63
C VAL A 196 11.34 -9.93 -11.66
N ALA A 197 11.63 -9.01 -10.76
CA ALA A 197 12.72 -9.18 -9.79
C ALA A 197 12.35 -8.68 -8.39
N LEU A 198 13.08 -9.21 -7.41
CA LEU A 198 13.13 -8.70 -6.05
C LEU A 198 14.40 -7.85 -5.90
N CYS A 199 14.23 -6.62 -5.42
CA CYS A 199 15.33 -5.68 -5.21
C CYS A 199 15.33 -5.16 -3.78
N GLU A 200 16.50 -5.00 -3.18
CA GLU A 200 16.64 -4.16 -2.00
C GLU A 200 16.28 -2.71 -2.37
N PRO A 201 15.65 -1.93 -1.45
CA PRO A 201 15.28 -0.54 -1.72
C PRO A 201 16.47 0.29 -2.21
N GLY A 202 16.24 1.01 -3.31
CA GLY A 202 17.26 1.85 -3.95
C GLY A 202 18.17 1.10 -4.94
N ARG A 203 17.95 -0.21 -5.17
CA ARG A 203 18.71 -1.00 -6.17
C ARG A 203 17.92 -1.30 -7.43
N GLU A 204 16.71 -0.81 -7.53
CA GLU A 204 15.81 -1.07 -8.66
C GLU A 204 16.43 -0.57 -9.99
N HIS A 205 17.07 0.61 -9.94
CA HIS A 205 17.75 1.20 -11.10
C HIS A 205 18.90 0.33 -11.64
N VAL A 206 19.56 -0.44 -10.77
CA VAL A 206 20.68 -1.32 -11.21
C VAL A 206 20.17 -2.42 -12.14
N LEU A 207 18.99 -2.99 -11.83
CA LEU A 207 18.34 -3.96 -12.70
C LEU A 207 17.94 -3.31 -14.03
N HIS A 208 17.30 -2.15 -13.94
CA HIS A 208 16.83 -1.41 -15.11
C HIS A 208 17.98 -1.10 -16.07
N ASP A 209 19.05 -0.45 -15.57
CA ASP A 209 20.23 -0.09 -16.37
C ASP A 209 20.86 -1.34 -17.03
N ARG A 210 20.86 -2.45 -16.29
CA ARG A 210 21.41 -3.70 -16.80
C ARG A 210 20.58 -4.30 -17.91
N LEU A 211 19.24 -4.18 -17.84
CA LEU A 211 18.33 -4.75 -18.84
C LEU A 211 18.11 -3.84 -20.04
N THR A 212 18.17 -2.53 -19.87
CA THR A 212 17.93 -1.56 -20.95
C THR A 212 19.21 -1.06 -21.61
N GLY A 213 20.34 -1.11 -20.89
CA GLY A 213 21.62 -0.58 -21.37
C GLY A 213 21.73 0.94 -21.25
N SER A 214 20.95 1.55 -20.33
CA SER A 214 20.92 3.00 -20.05
C SER A 214 22.09 3.43 -19.21
#